data_7a282748f8bf5e35948aa551b6b23f5f
#
_entry.id   7a282748f8bf5e35948aa551b6b23f5f
#
_cell.length_a   1.000
_cell.length_b   1.000
_cell.length_c   1.000
_cell.angle_alpha   90.00
_cell.angle_beta   90.00
_cell.angle_gamma   90.00
#
_symmetry.space_group_name_H-M   'P 1'
#
loop_
_entity.id
_entity.type
_entity.pdbx_description
1 polymer ?
#
loop_
_entity_poly.entity_id
_entity_poly.type
_entity_poly.pdbx_seq_one_letter_code
_entity_poly.pdbx_strand_id
1 'polypeptide(L)' 'FGYVQTRLTKPLAEGEAGTIEVAGRQVKVGVQGARIAAMNQMIPLGRGGLPEEAAGAIYLFCSPDSDFVSGQTLVVTGGA' A
#
# COMPACT_ATOMS: atom_id res chain seq x y z
N PHE A 1 -5.39 6.11 -1.97
CA PHE A 1 -4.22 5.50 -1.33
C PHE A 1 -3.00 5.62 -2.23
N GLY A 2 -1.82 5.78 -1.64
CA GLY A 2 -0.57 5.66 -2.32
C GLY A 2 -0.02 4.24 -2.22
N TYR A 3 1.32 4.12 -2.08
CA TYR A 3 1.95 2.82 -1.96
C TYR A 3 1.67 2.19 -0.60
N VAL A 4 1.06 0.99 -0.61
CA VAL A 4 0.78 0.17 0.56
C VAL A 4 1.42 -1.20 0.37
N GLN A 5 2.12 -1.67 1.38
CA GLN A 5 2.81 -2.96 1.33
C GLN A 5 1.79 -4.10 1.41
N THR A 6 1.71 -4.89 0.34
CA THR A 6 0.83 -6.05 0.24
C THR A 6 1.57 -7.19 -0.45
N ARG A 7 0.89 -8.32 -0.63
CA ARG A 7 1.47 -9.42 -1.40
C ARG A 7 1.81 -9.01 -2.84
N LEU A 8 1.02 -8.10 -3.41
CA LEU A 8 1.22 -7.62 -4.78
C LEU A 8 2.46 -6.74 -4.91
N THR A 9 2.86 -6.08 -3.83
CA THR A 9 3.99 -5.16 -3.79
C THR A 9 5.17 -5.69 -2.98
N LYS A 10 5.11 -6.97 -2.56
CA LYS A 10 6.20 -7.57 -1.77
C LYS A 10 7.52 -7.49 -2.53
N PRO A 11 8.60 -7.02 -1.90
CA PRO A 11 9.92 -6.98 -2.54
C PRO A 11 10.37 -8.37 -2.97
N LEU A 12 10.91 -8.48 -4.17
CA LEU A 12 11.50 -9.72 -4.69
C LEU A 12 13.01 -9.67 -4.49
N ALA A 13 13.60 -10.82 -4.13
CA ALA A 13 15.04 -10.98 -4.15
C ALA A 13 15.52 -10.94 -5.61
N GLU A 14 16.80 -10.60 -5.82
CA GLU A 14 17.39 -10.58 -7.15
C GLU A 14 17.24 -11.94 -7.82
N GLY A 15 16.69 -11.93 -9.03
CA GLY A 15 16.43 -13.17 -9.78
C GLY A 15 15.23 -13.98 -9.31
N GLU A 16 14.53 -13.54 -8.26
CA GLU A 16 13.35 -14.20 -7.76
C GLU A 16 12.09 -13.72 -8.50
N ALA A 17 11.16 -14.64 -8.75
CA ALA A 17 9.84 -14.32 -9.28
C ALA A 17 8.78 -14.87 -8.34
N GLY A 18 7.93 -14.00 -7.81
CA GLY A 18 6.77 -14.39 -7.02
C GLY A 18 5.57 -14.62 -7.91
N THR A 19 4.82 -15.69 -7.63
CA THR A 19 3.56 -15.96 -8.30
C THR A 19 2.50 -16.35 -7.28
N ILE A 20 1.25 -16.02 -7.58
CA ILE A 20 0.09 -16.48 -6.83
C ILE A 20 -0.93 -17.05 -7.81
N GLU A 21 -1.75 -17.98 -7.33
CA GLU A 21 -2.84 -18.52 -8.11
C GLU A 21 -4.11 -17.70 -7.89
N VAL A 22 -4.70 -17.21 -8.99
CA VAL A 22 -5.95 -16.47 -8.96
C VAL A 22 -6.87 -17.05 -10.04
N ALA A 23 -8.00 -17.62 -9.64
CA ALA A 23 -9.00 -18.20 -10.54
C ALA A 23 -8.40 -19.22 -11.52
N GLY A 24 -7.49 -20.08 -11.05
CA GLY A 24 -6.82 -21.09 -11.87
C GLY A 24 -5.67 -20.57 -12.72
N ARG A 25 -5.31 -19.30 -12.58
CA ARG A 25 -4.18 -18.67 -13.26
C ARG A 25 -3.07 -18.35 -12.28
N GLN A 26 -1.83 -18.49 -12.71
CA GLN A 26 -0.70 -18.00 -11.95
C GLN A 26 -0.40 -16.57 -12.34
N VAL A 27 -0.42 -15.68 -11.37
CA VAL A 27 -0.18 -14.24 -11.56
C VAL A 27 1.13 -13.86 -10.87
N LYS A 28 1.99 -13.18 -11.60
CA LYS A 28 3.22 -12.65 -11.01
C LYS A 28 2.87 -11.53 -10.03
N VAL A 29 3.42 -11.64 -8.82
CA VAL A 29 3.24 -10.64 -7.77
C VAL A 29 4.61 -10.23 -7.23
N GLY A 30 4.65 -9.05 -6.62
CA GLY A 30 5.87 -8.51 -6.04
C GLY A 30 6.51 -7.45 -6.93
N VAL A 31 7.45 -6.74 -6.36
CA VAL A 31 8.14 -5.61 -6.98
C VAL A 31 9.62 -5.73 -6.70
N GLN A 32 10.46 -5.41 -7.69
CA GLN A 32 11.91 -5.43 -7.50
C GLN A 32 12.32 -4.48 -6.37
N GLY A 33 13.29 -4.92 -5.55
CA GLY A 33 13.75 -4.17 -4.38
C GLY A 33 14.25 -2.76 -4.71
N ALA A 34 14.93 -2.59 -5.86
CA ALA A 34 15.39 -1.28 -6.30
C ALA A 34 14.24 -0.31 -6.55
N ARG A 35 13.14 -0.82 -7.10
CA ARG A 35 11.94 -0.01 -7.34
C ARG A 35 11.26 0.38 -6.03
N ILE A 36 11.22 -0.53 -5.07
CA ILE A 36 10.70 -0.24 -3.72
C ILE A 36 11.54 0.87 -3.06
N ALA A 37 12.86 0.77 -3.13
CA ALA A 37 13.74 1.79 -2.56
C ALA A 37 13.50 3.16 -3.21
N ALA A 38 13.32 3.20 -4.54
CA ALA A 38 13.01 4.45 -5.25
C ALA A 38 11.67 5.03 -4.80
N MET A 39 10.64 4.18 -4.65
CA MET A 39 9.35 4.63 -4.14
C MET A 39 9.44 5.19 -2.74
N ASN A 40 10.19 4.52 -1.85
CA ASN A 40 10.37 4.98 -0.47
C ASN A 40 11.05 6.35 -0.41
N GLN A 41 11.97 6.64 -1.32
CA GLN A 41 12.62 7.95 -1.38
C GLN A 41 11.66 9.05 -1.81
N MET A 42 10.64 8.72 -2.60
CA MET A 42 9.64 9.68 -3.07
C MET A 42 8.57 9.98 -2.02
N ILE A 43 8.43 9.14 -1.00
CA ILE A 43 7.42 9.30 0.05
C ILE A 43 8.03 10.09 1.21
N PRO A 44 7.46 11.26 1.58
CA PRO A 44 8.01 12.07 2.68
C PRO A 44 8.18 11.33 4.00
N LEU A 45 7.30 10.37 4.34
CA LEU A 45 7.48 9.55 5.55
C LEU A 45 8.55 8.46 5.38
N GLY A 46 9.10 8.28 4.18
CA GLY A 46 10.26 7.42 3.94
C GLY A 46 9.96 5.94 3.79
N ARG A 47 8.69 5.56 3.77
CA ARG A 47 8.30 4.16 3.65
C ARG A 47 6.91 4.01 3.03
N GLY A 48 6.59 2.83 2.52
CA GLY A 48 5.22 2.49 2.16
C GLY A 48 4.34 2.31 3.40
N GLY A 49 3.04 2.44 3.22
CA GLY A 49 2.07 2.21 4.28
C GLY A 49 1.88 0.71 4.53
N LEU A 50 1.47 0.37 5.75
CA LEU A 50 1.06 -0.99 6.07
C LEU A 50 -0.42 -1.18 5.78
N PRO A 51 -0.89 -2.40 5.47
CA PRO A 51 -2.33 -2.66 5.26
C PRO A 51 -3.17 -2.20 6.45
N GLU A 52 -2.68 -2.35 7.67
CA GLU A 52 -3.36 -1.93 8.90
C GLU A 52 -3.52 -0.41 8.94
N GLU A 53 -2.55 0.33 8.41
CA GLU A 53 -2.62 1.79 8.35
C GLU A 53 -3.67 2.25 7.33
N ALA A 54 -3.75 1.58 6.18
CA ALA A 54 -4.80 1.83 5.20
C ALA A 54 -6.19 1.51 5.77
N ALA A 55 -6.32 0.36 6.44
CA ALA A 55 -7.56 -0.03 7.09
C ALA A 55 -7.96 0.96 8.19
N GLY A 56 -6.98 1.50 8.93
CA GLY A 56 -7.23 2.50 9.97
C GLY A 56 -7.83 3.79 9.42
N ALA A 57 -7.40 4.22 8.24
CA ALA A 57 -7.98 5.39 7.57
C ALA A 57 -9.44 5.17 7.19
N ILE A 58 -9.79 3.97 6.72
CA ILE A 58 -11.17 3.60 6.42
C ILE A 58 -11.99 3.55 7.71
N TYR A 59 -11.44 2.94 8.77
CA TYR A 59 -12.10 2.84 10.06
C TYR A 59 -12.41 4.24 10.63
N LEU A 60 -11.52 5.22 10.45
CA LEU A 60 -11.75 6.58 10.91
C LEU A 60 -13.06 7.15 10.36
N PHE A 61 -13.33 6.97 9.07
CA PHE A 61 -14.56 7.44 8.47
C PHE A 61 -15.80 6.66 8.90
N CYS A 62 -15.63 5.47 9.43
CA CYS A 62 -16.72 4.65 9.95
C CYS A 62 -16.96 4.86 11.45
N SER A 63 -16.10 5.64 12.12
CA SER A 63 -16.17 5.85 13.56
C SER A 63 -16.93 7.15 13.91
N PRO A 64 -17.49 7.24 15.13
CA PRO A 64 -18.16 8.48 15.58
C PRO A 64 -17.24 9.71 15.59
N ASP A 65 -15.92 9.51 15.65
CA ASP A 65 -14.95 10.62 15.64
C ASP A 65 -14.98 11.41 14.33
N SER A 66 -15.54 10.86 13.27
CA SER A 66 -15.68 11.53 11.98
C SER A 66 -17.11 11.99 11.65
N ASP A 67 -17.99 12.01 12.64
CA ASP A 67 -19.42 12.30 12.40
C ASP A 67 -19.67 13.68 11.80
N PHE A 68 -18.79 14.64 12.03
CA PHE A 68 -18.91 15.99 11.47
C PHE A 68 -18.08 16.20 10.21
N VAL A 69 -17.44 15.15 9.68
CA VAL A 69 -16.63 15.19 8.45
C VAL A 69 -17.49 14.77 7.27
N SER A 70 -17.75 15.69 6.36
CA SER A 70 -18.58 15.46 5.19
C SER A 70 -17.98 16.10 3.95
N GLY A 71 -18.09 15.42 2.82
CA GLY A 71 -17.61 15.93 1.54
C GLY A 71 -16.09 16.02 1.41
N GLN A 72 -15.34 15.38 2.28
CA GLN A 72 -13.89 15.45 2.30
C GLN A 72 -13.24 14.18 1.74
N THR A 73 -12.06 14.35 1.18
CA THR A 73 -11.20 13.25 0.73
C THR A 73 -9.98 13.19 1.63
N LEU A 74 -9.69 12.01 2.18
CA LEU A 74 -8.48 11.78 2.95
C LEU A 74 -7.43 11.10 2.06
N VAL A 75 -6.29 11.75 1.89
CA VAL A 75 -5.18 11.21 1.10
C VAL A 75 -4.27 10.40 2.02
N VAL A 76 -4.08 9.12 1.70
CA VAL A 76 -3.30 8.18 2.53
C VAL A 76 -2.09 7.72 1.72
N THR A 77 -1.04 8.55 1.71
CA THR A 77 0.11 8.38 0.83
C THR A 77 1.46 8.56 1.53
N GLY A 78 1.47 8.84 2.84
CA GLY A 78 2.70 9.21 3.54
C GLY A 78 3.22 10.60 3.17
N GLY A 79 2.40 11.43 2.51
CA GLY A 79 2.73 12.79 2.11
C GLY A 79 3.13 12.95 0.64
N ALA A 80 3.07 11.85 -0.11
CA ALA A 80 3.41 11.87 -1.53
C ALA A 80 2.33 12.54 -2.39
#